data_fe2f06ae432634d63264178f1d7af1e9
#
_entry.id   fe2f06ae432634d63264178f1d7af1e9
#
_cell.length_a   1.000
_cell.length_b   1.000
_cell.length_c   1.000
_cell.angle_alpha   90.00
_cell.angle_beta   90.00
_cell.angle_gamma   90.00
#
_symmetry.space_group_name_H-M   'P 1'
#
loop_
_entity.id
_entity.type
_entity.pdbx_description
1 polymer ?
#
loop_
_entity_poly.entity_id
_entity_poly.type
_entity_poly.pdbx_seq_one_letter_code
_entity_poly.pdbx_strand_id
1 'polypeptide(L)'
;AWLFGQRIYNNTPALASLCMIGDTPDFGKLKNIKQLFFVCAGLFPGWNKQRAMELLEQFELPYTKPLKGFSRGMKTAALLVVGLSSGALFTVFDEPSLGLDAVMRERFYDLLLEEKQRDPGRTFLLSTHLIDEVARVLDSAVMIDKGHLLCQAQMEDINRIYMSVSGAPDAVRQETEGMTILREEVVAGSLVRHLRLKSVTDGQRLKEEGKVQIAPISLQRLFVFLAQTINGTEPVIEEAEE
;
A
#
# COMPACT_ATOMS: atom_id res chain seq x y z
N ALA A 1 -8.00 19.88 5.49
CA ALA A 1 -6.87 19.14 4.93
C ALA A 1 -5.99 20.06 4.11
N TRP A 2 -4.73 19.67 3.92
CA TRP A 2 -3.69 20.40 3.18
C TRP A 2 -3.06 19.45 2.17
N LEU A 3 -2.72 19.95 0.99
CA LEU A 3 -2.04 19.21 -0.06
C LEU A 3 -0.89 20.08 -0.60
N PHE A 4 0.33 19.59 -0.58
CA PHE A 4 1.53 20.32 -0.99
C PHE A 4 1.63 21.73 -0.38
N GLY A 5 1.35 21.85 0.92
CA GLY A 5 1.36 23.13 1.64
C GLY A 5 0.17 24.06 1.37
N GLN A 6 -0.79 23.66 0.55
CA GLN A 6 -1.98 24.42 0.22
C GLN A 6 -3.23 23.85 0.88
N ARG A 7 -4.10 24.72 1.41
CA ARG A 7 -5.42 24.30 1.91
C ARG A 7 -6.27 23.86 0.73
N ILE A 8 -6.88 22.65 0.80
CA ILE A 8 -7.68 22.09 -0.31
C ILE A 8 -9.11 22.62 -0.35
N TYR A 9 -9.66 23.10 0.76
CA TYR A 9 -11.04 23.58 0.84
C TYR A 9 -11.23 24.84 0.00
N ASN A 10 -12.17 24.81 -0.96
CA ASN A 10 -12.46 25.88 -1.94
C ASN A 10 -11.22 26.33 -2.73
N ASN A 11 -10.28 25.47 -2.97
CA ASN A 11 -9.04 25.76 -3.71
C ASN A 11 -9.02 24.92 -5.00
N THR A 12 -9.54 25.48 -6.09
CA THR A 12 -9.63 24.80 -7.39
C THR A 12 -8.28 24.30 -7.92
N PRO A 13 -7.19 25.09 -7.88
CA PRO A 13 -5.87 24.59 -8.28
C PRO A 13 -5.38 23.40 -7.46
N ALA A 14 -5.55 23.41 -6.15
CA ALA A 14 -5.16 22.28 -5.30
C ALA A 14 -6.04 21.05 -5.56
N LEU A 15 -7.35 21.24 -5.78
CA LEU A 15 -8.29 20.16 -6.13
C LEU A 15 -7.99 19.56 -7.50
N ALA A 16 -7.52 20.35 -8.46
CA ALA A 16 -7.15 19.87 -9.79
C ALA A 16 -5.92 18.94 -9.78
N SER A 17 -5.09 19.00 -8.73
CA SER A 17 -3.96 18.09 -8.53
C SER A 17 -4.28 16.84 -7.70
N LEU A 18 -5.55 16.67 -7.29
CA LEU A 18 -6.02 15.54 -6.48
C LEU A 18 -7.02 14.69 -7.28
N CYS A 19 -6.80 13.39 -7.32
CA CYS A 19 -7.79 12.42 -7.77
C CYS A 19 -8.10 11.47 -6.63
N MET A 20 -9.36 11.28 -6.28
CA MET A 20 -9.78 10.35 -5.23
C MET A 20 -10.75 9.31 -5.80
N ILE A 21 -10.39 8.07 -5.70
CA ILE A 21 -11.17 6.89 -6.10
C ILE A 21 -11.62 6.17 -4.83
N GLY A 22 -12.92 6.23 -4.56
CA GLY A 22 -13.52 5.55 -3.40
C GLY A 22 -13.84 4.08 -3.64
N ASP A 23 -14.13 3.37 -2.57
CA ASP A 23 -14.45 1.93 -2.54
C ASP A 23 -15.77 1.55 -3.21
N THR A 24 -16.69 2.52 -3.29
CA THR A 24 -18.03 2.31 -3.87
C THR A 24 -18.15 2.99 -5.22
N PRO A 25 -18.16 2.20 -6.33
CA PRO A 25 -18.29 2.76 -7.67
C PRO A 25 -19.65 3.42 -7.90
N ASP A 26 -19.70 4.76 -7.92
CA ASP A 26 -20.87 5.54 -8.30
C ASP A 26 -20.56 6.41 -9.53
N PHE A 27 -21.29 6.18 -10.60
CA PHE A 27 -21.16 6.94 -11.84
C PHE A 27 -22.28 7.98 -12.02
N GLY A 28 -23.16 8.13 -11.03
CA GLY A 28 -24.27 9.04 -11.09
C GLY A 28 -25.16 8.82 -12.33
N LYS A 29 -25.28 9.85 -13.17
CA LYS A 29 -26.10 9.82 -14.41
C LYS A 29 -25.30 9.43 -15.66
N LEU A 30 -24.03 9.06 -15.54
CA LEU A 30 -23.19 8.67 -16.68
C LEU A 30 -23.67 7.33 -17.26
N LYS A 31 -23.77 7.28 -18.59
CA LYS A 31 -24.33 6.11 -19.29
C LYS A 31 -23.26 5.07 -19.65
N ASN A 32 -22.05 5.48 -19.98
CA ASN A 32 -20.95 4.63 -20.44
C ASN A 32 -19.59 5.24 -20.13
N ILE A 33 -18.51 4.48 -20.38
CA ILE A 33 -17.14 4.95 -20.16
C ILE A 33 -16.77 6.13 -21.06
N LYS A 34 -17.34 6.24 -22.26
CA LYS A 34 -17.10 7.38 -23.15
C LYS A 34 -17.52 8.70 -22.48
N GLN A 35 -18.68 8.71 -21.81
CA GLN A 35 -19.12 9.88 -21.05
C GLN A 35 -18.27 10.13 -19.81
N LEU A 36 -17.88 9.06 -19.11
CA LEU A 36 -16.96 9.16 -17.97
C LEU A 36 -15.65 9.84 -18.38
N PHE A 37 -15.00 9.38 -19.45
CA PHE A 37 -13.77 9.98 -19.95
C PHE A 37 -13.91 11.42 -20.43
N PHE A 38 -15.07 11.77 -21.01
CA PHE A 38 -15.37 13.16 -21.35
C PHE A 38 -15.44 14.06 -20.11
N VAL A 39 -16.07 13.60 -19.04
CA VAL A 39 -16.13 14.34 -17.76
C VAL A 39 -14.74 14.43 -17.13
N CYS A 40 -13.96 13.34 -17.10
CA CYS A 40 -12.59 13.34 -16.57
C CYS A 40 -11.68 14.33 -17.32
N ALA A 41 -11.79 14.43 -18.64
CA ALA A 41 -11.04 15.38 -19.44
C ALA A 41 -11.38 16.86 -19.11
N GLY A 42 -12.57 17.13 -18.60
CA GLY A 42 -12.93 18.47 -18.12
C GLY A 42 -12.51 18.75 -16.66
N LEU A 43 -12.33 17.69 -15.85
CA LEU A 43 -12.00 17.83 -14.42
C LEU A 43 -10.51 17.83 -14.16
N PHE A 44 -9.74 17.02 -14.89
CA PHE A 44 -8.30 16.83 -14.68
C PHE A 44 -7.50 17.48 -15.80
N PRO A 45 -6.74 18.55 -15.52
CA PRO A 45 -5.89 19.20 -16.53
C PRO A 45 -4.83 18.26 -17.13
N GLY A 46 -4.37 17.27 -16.36
CA GLY A 46 -3.40 16.26 -16.79
C GLY A 46 -4.01 15.01 -17.42
N TRP A 47 -5.34 15.00 -17.71
CA TRP A 47 -6.01 13.82 -18.25
C TRP A 47 -5.36 13.26 -19.50
N ASN A 48 -4.91 12.01 -19.43
CA ASN A 48 -4.28 11.31 -20.55
C ASN A 48 -5.28 10.34 -21.21
N LYS A 49 -5.96 10.83 -22.25
CA LYS A 49 -6.96 10.03 -22.97
C LYS A 49 -6.35 8.80 -23.64
N GLN A 50 -5.14 8.91 -24.20
CA GLN A 50 -4.49 7.77 -24.86
C GLN A 50 -4.21 6.68 -23.83
N ARG A 51 -3.63 7.04 -22.69
CA ARG A 51 -3.37 6.10 -21.60
C ARG A 51 -4.66 5.49 -21.04
N ALA A 52 -5.71 6.27 -20.92
CA ALA A 52 -7.02 5.77 -20.47
C ALA A 52 -7.58 4.71 -21.44
N MET A 53 -7.37 4.85 -22.76
CA MET A 53 -7.80 3.84 -23.73
C MET A 53 -6.93 2.58 -23.67
N GLU A 54 -5.61 2.71 -23.51
CA GLU A 54 -4.70 1.58 -23.33
C GLU A 54 -5.07 0.75 -22.08
N LEU A 55 -5.31 1.44 -20.94
CA LEU A 55 -5.72 0.79 -19.69
C LEU A 55 -7.11 0.13 -19.81
N LEU A 56 -8.02 0.77 -20.56
CA LEU A 56 -9.35 0.20 -20.81
C LEU A 56 -9.25 -1.14 -21.54
N GLU A 57 -8.37 -1.25 -22.52
CA GLU A 57 -8.11 -2.50 -23.26
C GLU A 57 -7.50 -3.56 -22.33
N GLN A 58 -6.56 -3.17 -21.48
CA GLN A 58 -5.91 -4.08 -20.53
C GLN A 58 -6.89 -4.64 -19.47
N PHE A 59 -7.88 -3.85 -19.06
CA PHE A 59 -8.97 -4.31 -18.19
C PHE A 59 -10.16 -4.93 -18.95
N GLU A 60 -10.07 -5.07 -20.28
CA GLU A 60 -11.10 -5.64 -21.15
C GLU A 60 -12.49 -4.98 -20.98
N LEU A 61 -12.49 -3.65 -20.74
CA LEU A 61 -13.70 -2.91 -20.48
C LEU A 61 -14.33 -2.35 -21.77
N PRO A 62 -15.64 -2.55 -21.98
CA PRO A 62 -16.31 -2.06 -23.18
C PRO A 62 -16.58 -0.55 -23.10
N TYR A 63 -16.01 0.23 -24.02
CA TYR A 63 -16.04 1.70 -24.05
C TYR A 63 -17.44 2.33 -24.14
N THR A 64 -18.35 1.69 -24.92
CA THR A 64 -19.68 2.25 -25.24
C THR A 64 -20.84 1.54 -24.57
N LYS A 65 -20.59 0.36 -23.96
CA LYS A 65 -21.62 -0.42 -23.29
C LYS A 65 -22.17 0.33 -22.06
N PRO A 66 -23.48 0.23 -21.77
CA PRO A 66 -24.06 0.89 -20.60
C PRO A 66 -23.42 0.43 -19.27
N LEU A 67 -23.00 1.38 -18.42
CA LEU A 67 -22.43 1.14 -17.09
C LEU A 67 -23.38 0.38 -16.15
N LYS A 68 -24.69 0.51 -16.38
CA LYS A 68 -25.72 -0.24 -15.63
C LYS A 68 -25.54 -1.75 -15.76
N GLY A 69 -24.97 -2.21 -16.88
CA GLY A 69 -24.71 -3.64 -17.12
C GLY A 69 -23.32 -4.12 -16.67
N PHE A 70 -22.52 -3.27 -16.01
CA PHE A 70 -21.21 -3.65 -15.51
C PHE A 70 -21.34 -4.39 -14.19
N SER A 71 -20.54 -5.44 -14.01
CA SER A 71 -20.32 -6.07 -12.71
C SER A 71 -19.65 -5.09 -11.74
N ARG A 72 -19.61 -5.41 -10.43
CA ARG A 72 -18.90 -4.60 -9.46
C ARG A 72 -17.41 -4.46 -9.84
N GLY A 73 -16.75 -5.57 -10.18
CA GLY A 73 -15.35 -5.55 -10.61
C GLY A 73 -15.10 -4.70 -11.85
N MET A 74 -15.97 -4.78 -12.88
CA MET A 74 -15.87 -3.90 -14.06
C MET A 74 -16.02 -2.41 -13.71
N LYS A 75 -16.88 -2.09 -12.76
CA LYS A 75 -17.06 -0.71 -12.27
C LYS A 75 -15.83 -0.23 -11.51
N THR A 76 -15.30 -1.06 -10.60
CA THR A 76 -14.06 -0.77 -9.89
C THR A 76 -12.93 -0.56 -10.89
N ALA A 77 -12.71 -1.48 -11.84
CA ALA A 77 -11.68 -1.36 -12.87
C ALA A 77 -11.83 -0.06 -13.70
N ALA A 78 -13.05 0.35 -14.04
CA ALA A 78 -13.26 1.62 -14.74
C ALA A 78 -12.79 2.84 -13.92
N LEU A 79 -13.00 2.84 -12.60
CA LEU A 79 -12.49 3.91 -11.72
C LEU A 79 -10.98 3.84 -11.55
N LEU A 80 -10.38 2.65 -11.52
CA LEU A 80 -8.91 2.51 -11.51
C LEU A 80 -8.29 3.10 -12.77
N VAL A 81 -8.89 2.87 -13.95
CA VAL A 81 -8.50 3.53 -15.20
C VAL A 81 -8.53 5.06 -15.06
N VAL A 82 -9.58 5.61 -14.44
CA VAL A 82 -9.66 7.07 -14.19
C VAL A 82 -8.51 7.53 -13.30
N GLY A 83 -8.27 6.88 -12.15
CA GLY A 83 -7.21 7.26 -11.23
C GLY A 83 -5.82 7.25 -11.86
N LEU A 84 -5.48 6.16 -12.58
CA LEU A 84 -4.19 6.00 -13.26
C LEU A 84 -4.00 7.03 -14.39
N SER A 85 -5.09 7.37 -15.13
CA SER A 85 -5.03 8.27 -16.29
C SER A 85 -5.30 9.74 -15.95
N SER A 86 -5.62 10.07 -14.70
CA SER A 86 -6.01 11.44 -14.29
C SER A 86 -4.92 12.47 -14.50
N GLY A 87 -3.65 12.07 -14.44
CA GLY A 87 -2.50 12.97 -14.42
C GLY A 87 -2.46 13.85 -13.15
N ALA A 88 -3.24 13.51 -12.12
CA ALA A 88 -3.21 14.19 -10.84
C ALA A 88 -1.89 13.91 -10.11
N LEU A 89 -1.28 14.93 -9.50
CA LEU A 89 -0.04 14.79 -8.74
C LEU A 89 -0.21 13.89 -7.51
N PHE A 90 -1.41 13.89 -6.92
CA PHE A 90 -1.75 13.03 -5.79
C PHE A 90 -3.02 12.24 -6.10
N THR A 91 -2.92 10.92 -6.15
CA THR A 91 -4.06 10.03 -6.40
C THR A 91 -4.28 9.13 -5.20
N VAL A 92 -5.49 9.15 -4.66
CA VAL A 92 -5.93 8.29 -3.55
C VAL A 92 -6.80 7.17 -4.11
N PHE A 93 -6.47 5.95 -3.77
CA PHE A 93 -7.27 4.76 -4.02
C PHE A 93 -7.73 4.18 -2.68
N ASP A 94 -9.02 4.22 -2.41
CA ASP A 94 -9.62 3.64 -1.21
C ASP A 94 -10.15 2.25 -1.53
N GLU A 95 -9.59 1.22 -0.91
CA GLU A 95 -9.88 -0.20 -1.15
C GLU A 95 -9.90 -0.59 -2.66
N PRO A 96 -8.84 -0.28 -3.44
CA PRO A 96 -8.87 -0.37 -4.91
C PRO A 96 -9.07 -1.79 -5.44
N SER A 97 -8.75 -2.81 -4.66
CA SER A 97 -8.86 -4.21 -5.04
C SER A 97 -10.22 -4.83 -4.71
N LEU A 98 -11.09 -4.08 -4.01
CA LEU A 98 -12.39 -4.59 -3.57
C LEU A 98 -13.32 -4.89 -4.76
N GLY A 99 -13.73 -6.16 -4.88
CA GLY A 99 -14.61 -6.64 -5.94
C GLY A 99 -13.89 -7.02 -7.24
N LEU A 100 -12.56 -6.90 -7.30
CA LEU A 100 -11.74 -7.47 -8.37
C LEU A 100 -11.44 -8.95 -8.10
N ASP A 101 -11.35 -9.74 -9.15
CA ASP A 101 -10.74 -11.06 -9.07
C ASP A 101 -9.21 -10.98 -8.97
N ALA A 102 -8.56 -12.11 -8.71
CA ALA A 102 -7.11 -12.14 -8.47
C ALA A 102 -6.30 -11.64 -9.69
N VAL A 103 -6.73 -11.97 -10.91
CA VAL A 103 -6.03 -11.56 -12.14
C VAL A 103 -6.11 -10.04 -12.34
N MET A 104 -7.30 -9.46 -12.12
CA MET A 104 -7.51 -8.03 -12.23
C MET A 104 -6.74 -7.24 -11.15
N ARG A 105 -6.63 -7.79 -9.94
CA ARG A 105 -5.84 -7.18 -8.84
C ARG A 105 -4.36 -7.13 -9.18
N GLU A 106 -3.79 -8.27 -9.61
CA GLU A 106 -2.38 -8.32 -10.04
C GLU A 106 -2.12 -7.31 -11.14
N ARG A 107 -2.99 -7.28 -12.14
CA ARG A 107 -2.90 -6.30 -13.25
C ARG A 107 -2.92 -4.85 -12.76
N PHE A 108 -3.79 -4.53 -11.81
CA PHE A 108 -3.84 -3.18 -11.22
C PHE A 108 -2.51 -2.79 -10.56
N TYR A 109 -1.92 -3.67 -9.76
CA TYR A 109 -0.66 -3.38 -9.10
C TYR A 109 0.51 -3.24 -10.09
N ASP A 110 0.54 -4.07 -11.13
CA ASP A 110 1.54 -3.94 -12.20
C ASP A 110 1.41 -2.60 -12.93
N LEU A 111 0.19 -2.20 -13.27
CA LEU A 111 -0.10 -0.92 -13.89
C LEU A 111 0.23 0.27 -13.00
N LEU A 112 0.04 0.14 -11.69
CA LEU A 112 0.43 1.16 -10.72
C LEU A 112 1.95 1.36 -10.71
N LEU A 113 2.73 0.27 -10.74
CA LEU A 113 4.19 0.35 -10.86
C LEU A 113 4.63 0.98 -12.18
N GLU A 114 3.97 0.65 -13.30
CA GLU A 114 4.23 1.30 -14.59
C GLU A 114 3.98 2.81 -14.52
N GLU A 115 2.88 3.25 -13.89
CA GLU A 115 2.57 4.68 -13.75
C GLU A 115 3.59 5.41 -12.87
N LYS A 116 4.06 4.79 -11.78
CA LYS A 116 5.15 5.34 -10.95
C LYS A 116 6.44 5.54 -11.76
N GLN A 117 6.77 4.60 -12.66
CA GLN A 117 7.95 4.70 -13.52
C GLN A 117 7.78 5.75 -14.62
N ARG A 118 6.56 5.87 -15.18
CA ARG A 118 6.24 6.85 -16.22
C ARG A 118 6.32 8.30 -15.75
N ASP A 119 5.81 8.54 -14.54
CA ASP A 119 5.73 9.87 -13.95
C ASP A 119 6.12 9.79 -12.46
N PRO A 120 7.43 9.86 -12.17
CA PRO A 120 7.94 9.83 -10.80
C PRO A 120 7.48 11.00 -9.93
N GLY A 121 6.93 12.07 -10.53
CA GLY A 121 6.37 13.20 -9.81
C GLY A 121 5.01 12.94 -9.17
N ARG A 122 4.35 11.82 -9.50
CA ARG A 122 3.05 11.46 -8.94
C ARG A 122 3.19 10.66 -7.65
N THR A 123 2.31 10.95 -6.72
CA THR A 123 2.14 10.18 -5.47
C THR A 123 0.83 9.41 -5.50
N PHE A 124 0.90 8.12 -5.18
CA PHE A 124 -0.27 7.25 -5.03
C PHE A 124 -0.42 6.83 -3.58
N LEU A 125 -1.57 7.14 -2.98
CA LEU A 125 -1.96 6.66 -1.65
C LEU A 125 -2.97 5.53 -1.81
N LEU A 126 -2.65 4.35 -1.27
CA LEU A 126 -3.56 3.22 -1.22
C LEU A 126 -4.02 2.99 0.22
N SER A 127 -5.33 3.06 0.45
CA SER A 127 -5.96 2.63 1.70
C SER A 127 -6.46 1.21 1.48
N THR A 128 -6.00 0.24 2.29
CA THR A 128 -6.41 -1.16 2.14
C THR A 128 -6.18 -1.97 3.41
N HIS A 129 -6.97 -3.01 3.59
CA HIS A 129 -6.76 -4.04 4.61
C HIS A 129 -6.05 -5.29 4.05
N LEU A 130 -5.81 -5.38 2.74
CA LEU A 130 -5.10 -6.49 2.08
C LEU A 130 -3.59 -6.20 2.03
N ILE A 131 -2.98 -6.13 3.21
CA ILE A 131 -1.64 -5.57 3.45
C ILE A 131 -0.56 -6.29 2.64
N ASP A 132 -0.53 -7.63 2.64
CA ASP A 132 0.53 -8.39 1.95
C ASP A 132 0.43 -8.27 0.41
N GLU A 133 -0.77 -8.05 -0.13
CA GLU A 133 -0.94 -7.87 -1.58
C GLU A 133 -0.31 -6.57 -2.09
N VAL A 134 -0.39 -5.49 -1.30
CA VAL A 134 0.14 -4.17 -1.70
C VAL A 134 1.61 -4.00 -1.35
N ALA A 135 2.17 -4.81 -0.44
CA ALA A 135 3.52 -4.63 0.09
C ALA A 135 4.60 -4.47 -1.01
N ARG A 136 4.44 -5.18 -2.14
CA ARG A 136 5.38 -5.16 -3.27
C ARG A 136 5.40 -3.85 -4.07
N VAL A 137 4.36 -3.02 -3.95
CA VAL A 137 4.24 -1.78 -4.72
C VAL A 137 4.46 -0.53 -3.87
N LEU A 138 4.61 -0.68 -2.56
CA LEU A 138 4.79 0.42 -1.62
C LEU A 138 6.23 0.88 -1.53
N ASP A 139 6.44 2.20 -1.46
CA ASP A 139 7.70 2.80 -1.04
C ASP A 139 7.70 3.04 0.47
N SER A 140 6.56 3.42 1.03
CA SER A 140 6.36 3.69 2.45
C SER A 140 5.03 3.16 2.95
N ALA A 141 4.92 2.90 4.23
CA ALA A 141 3.69 2.45 4.87
C ALA A 141 3.35 3.30 6.10
N VAL A 142 2.04 3.56 6.26
CA VAL A 142 1.45 4.13 7.47
C VAL A 142 0.45 3.11 8.00
N MET A 143 0.71 2.56 9.18
CA MET A 143 -0.16 1.59 9.83
C MET A 143 -0.96 2.26 10.94
N ILE A 144 -2.28 2.11 10.90
CA ILE A 144 -3.19 2.72 11.86
C ILE A 144 -4.14 1.64 12.40
N ASP A 145 -4.32 1.58 13.72
CA ASP A 145 -5.35 0.76 14.36
C ASP A 145 -6.10 1.59 15.41
N LYS A 146 -7.43 1.52 15.39
CA LYS A 146 -8.33 2.21 16.33
C LYS A 146 -8.01 3.71 16.54
N GLY A 147 -7.58 4.38 15.47
CA GLY A 147 -7.21 5.80 15.49
C GLY A 147 -5.81 6.10 16.02
N HIS A 148 -5.01 5.08 16.34
CA HIS A 148 -3.62 5.22 16.78
C HIS A 148 -2.66 4.88 15.64
N LEU A 149 -1.62 5.71 15.49
CA LEU A 149 -0.52 5.43 14.58
C LEU A 149 0.35 4.31 15.18
N LEU A 150 0.50 3.21 14.45
CA LEU A 150 1.35 2.07 14.86
C LEU A 150 2.76 2.17 14.29
N CYS A 151 2.85 2.59 13.03
CA CYS A 151 4.10 2.69 12.29
C CYS A 151 3.93 3.65 11.12
N GLN A 152 4.96 4.47 10.88
CA GLN A 152 5.13 5.24 9.65
C GLN A 152 6.60 5.12 9.25
N ALA A 153 6.91 4.47 8.14
CA ALA A 153 8.29 4.27 7.70
C ALA A 153 8.38 3.92 6.20
N GLN A 154 9.57 4.04 5.65
CA GLN A 154 9.91 3.50 4.34
C GLN A 154 9.92 1.96 4.41
N MET A 155 9.50 1.30 3.33
CA MET A 155 9.49 -0.18 3.29
C MET A 155 10.89 -0.78 3.47
N GLU A 156 11.91 -0.07 2.99
CA GLU A 156 13.30 -0.48 3.18
C GLU A 156 13.71 -0.52 4.66
N ASP A 157 13.29 0.48 5.44
CA ASP A 157 13.58 0.57 6.87
C ASP A 157 12.78 -0.49 7.65
N ILE A 158 11.51 -0.70 7.29
CA ILE A 158 10.72 -1.79 7.86
C ILE A 158 11.43 -3.13 7.68
N ASN A 159 11.89 -3.43 6.47
CA ASN A 159 12.57 -4.68 6.14
C ASN A 159 13.96 -4.83 6.80
N ARG A 160 14.58 -3.72 7.19
CA ARG A 160 15.88 -3.71 7.90
C ARG A 160 15.72 -3.88 9.40
N ILE A 161 14.66 -3.30 9.98
CA ILE A 161 14.46 -3.21 11.43
C ILE A 161 13.64 -4.39 11.97
N TYR A 162 12.69 -4.91 11.17
CA TYR A 162 11.80 -5.98 11.60
C TYR A 162 12.15 -7.30 10.92
N MET A 163 12.47 -8.32 11.72
CA MET A 163 12.85 -9.62 11.18
C MET A 163 12.41 -10.78 12.07
N SER A 164 12.30 -11.95 11.45
CA SER A 164 12.09 -13.22 12.12
C SER A 164 13.41 -13.95 12.22
N VAL A 165 13.72 -14.45 13.41
CA VAL A 165 14.89 -15.28 13.68
C VAL A 165 14.42 -16.64 14.14
N SER A 166 14.88 -17.71 13.50
CA SER A 166 14.44 -19.08 13.81
C SER A 166 15.59 -20.07 13.84
N GLY A 167 15.44 -21.15 14.64
CA GLY A 167 16.43 -22.20 14.79
C GLY A 167 16.29 -22.99 16.07
N ALA A 168 17.39 -23.61 16.49
CA ALA A 168 17.45 -24.32 17.78
C ALA A 168 17.17 -23.34 18.93
N PRO A 169 16.33 -23.70 19.92
CA PRO A 169 15.87 -22.76 20.95
C PRO A 169 17.02 -22.04 21.68
N ASP A 170 18.07 -22.74 22.03
CA ASP A 170 19.20 -22.14 22.77
C ASP A 170 19.99 -21.16 21.89
N ALA A 171 20.20 -21.48 20.60
CA ALA A 171 20.88 -20.60 19.67
C ALA A 171 20.06 -19.32 19.44
N VAL A 172 18.75 -19.44 19.21
CA VAL A 172 17.87 -18.26 19.01
C VAL A 172 17.86 -17.38 20.26
N ARG A 173 17.77 -17.95 21.46
CA ARG A 173 17.78 -17.18 22.72
C ARG A 173 19.11 -16.43 22.90
N GLN A 174 20.22 -17.09 22.67
CA GLN A 174 21.56 -16.51 22.78
C GLN A 174 21.77 -15.38 21.79
N GLU A 175 21.47 -15.62 20.49
CA GLU A 175 21.71 -14.65 19.43
C GLU A 175 20.79 -13.41 19.51
N THR A 176 19.61 -13.55 20.11
CA THR A 176 18.63 -12.47 20.25
C THR A 176 18.56 -11.86 21.66
N GLU A 177 19.59 -12.12 22.50
CA GLU A 177 19.66 -11.55 23.83
C GLU A 177 19.75 -10.03 23.80
N GLY A 178 18.92 -9.36 24.62
CA GLY A 178 18.83 -7.90 24.70
C GLY A 178 18.13 -7.21 23.53
N MET A 179 17.59 -7.96 22.54
CA MET A 179 16.77 -7.43 21.47
C MET A 179 15.30 -7.29 21.89
N THR A 180 14.55 -6.41 21.22
CA THR A 180 13.12 -6.24 21.47
C THR A 180 12.35 -7.34 20.77
N ILE A 181 11.71 -8.22 21.55
CA ILE A 181 10.90 -9.33 21.02
C ILE A 181 9.45 -8.84 20.88
N LEU A 182 8.95 -8.86 19.65
CA LEU A 182 7.54 -8.57 19.33
C LEU A 182 6.66 -9.80 19.58
N ARG A 183 7.18 -10.98 19.22
CA ARG A 183 6.47 -12.25 19.39
C ARG A 183 7.47 -13.40 19.45
N GLU A 184 7.15 -14.40 20.28
CA GLU A 184 7.88 -15.68 20.36
C GLU A 184 6.90 -16.83 20.13
N GLU A 185 7.27 -17.79 19.30
CA GLU A 185 6.47 -19.00 19.03
C GLU A 185 7.38 -20.20 18.75
N VAL A 186 6.85 -21.40 19.00
CA VAL A 186 7.56 -22.66 18.68
C VAL A 186 6.85 -23.33 17.52
N VAL A 187 7.56 -23.58 16.43
CA VAL A 187 7.05 -24.18 15.21
C VAL A 187 7.91 -25.41 14.86
N ALA A 188 7.29 -26.58 14.84
CA ALA A 188 7.97 -27.85 14.50
C ALA A 188 9.26 -28.09 15.30
N GLY A 189 9.29 -27.71 16.58
CA GLY A 189 10.45 -27.86 17.46
C GLY A 189 11.54 -26.78 17.35
N SER A 190 11.38 -25.85 16.42
CA SER A 190 12.24 -24.66 16.31
C SER A 190 11.62 -23.47 17.04
N LEU A 191 12.46 -22.69 17.71
CA LEU A 191 12.06 -21.41 18.27
C LEU A 191 12.07 -20.36 17.17
N VAL A 192 10.99 -19.56 17.09
CA VAL A 192 10.88 -18.42 16.19
C VAL A 192 10.65 -17.17 17.03
N ARG A 193 11.51 -16.17 16.88
CA ARG A 193 11.35 -14.84 17.46
C ARG A 193 11.16 -13.82 16.37
N HIS A 194 10.10 -13.02 16.50
CA HIS A 194 9.89 -11.85 15.68
C HIS A 194 10.41 -10.64 16.45
N LEU A 195 11.34 -9.91 15.85
CA LEU A 195 12.14 -8.91 16.55
C LEU A 195 11.98 -7.54 15.91
N ARG A 196 12.10 -6.52 16.76
CA ARG A 196 12.48 -5.16 16.36
C ARG A 196 13.94 -4.96 16.76
N LEU A 197 14.80 -4.74 15.77
CA LEU A 197 16.22 -4.45 15.99
C LEU A 197 16.38 -3.01 16.46
N LYS A 198 17.41 -2.76 17.26
CA LYS A 198 17.82 -1.42 17.69
C LYS A 198 18.64 -0.70 16.62
N SER A 199 19.35 -1.48 15.80
CA SER A 199 20.21 -0.96 14.74
C SER A 199 20.30 -1.93 13.55
N VAL A 200 20.68 -1.41 12.39
CA VAL A 200 20.95 -2.22 11.19
C VAL A 200 22.14 -3.18 11.40
N THR A 201 23.10 -2.79 12.25
CA THR A 201 24.27 -3.61 12.59
C THR A 201 23.90 -4.89 13.32
N ASP A 202 22.83 -4.89 14.13
CA ASP A 202 22.34 -6.12 14.78
C ASP A 202 21.89 -7.16 13.74
N GLY A 203 21.21 -6.73 12.69
CA GLY A 203 20.77 -7.60 11.60
C GLY A 203 21.94 -8.14 10.76
N GLN A 204 22.99 -7.36 10.54
CA GLN A 204 24.19 -7.81 9.86
C GLN A 204 24.93 -8.87 10.69
N ARG A 205 25.10 -8.62 12.00
CA ARG A 205 25.72 -9.59 12.93
C ARG A 205 25.00 -10.94 12.88
N LEU A 206 23.68 -10.95 13.01
CA LEU A 206 22.88 -12.18 12.98
C LEU A 206 23.06 -12.96 11.67
N LYS A 207 23.22 -12.26 10.53
CA LYS A 207 23.46 -12.88 9.21
C LYS A 207 24.86 -13.49 9.10
N GLU A 208 25.87 -12.82 9.62
CA GLU A 208 27.28 -13.23 9.51
C GLU A 208 27.60 -14.44 10.40
N GLU A 209 27.02 -14.52 11.59
CA GLU A 209 27.25 -15.63 12.52
C GLU A 209 26.66 -16.97 12.06
N GLY A 210 25.62 -16.95 11.24
CA GLY A 210 25.07 -18.13 10.54
C GLY A 210 24.47 -19.22 11.44
N LYS A 211 24.32 -18.97 12.75
CA LYS A 211 23.80 -19.94 13.74
C LYS A 211 22.28 -20.06 13.74
N VAL A 212 21.60 -19.06 13.18
CA VAL A 212 20.15 -18.95 13.12
C VAL A 212 19.70 -18.60 11.71
N GLN A 213 18.46 -18.93 11.37
CA GLN A 213 17.84 -18.52 10.10
C GLN A 213 17.15 -17.17 10.30
N ILE A 214 17.29 -16.27 9.31
CA ILE A 214 16.70 -14.95 9.32
C ILE A 214 15.80 -14.78 8.11
N ALA A 215 14.61 -14.25 8.34
CA ALA A 215 13.66 -13.94 7.30
C ALA A 215 12.98 -12.59 7.56
N PRO A 216 12.52 -11.87 6.52
CA PRO A 216 11.69 -10.69 6.72
C PRO A 216 10.36 -11.08 7.37
N ILE A 217 9.78 -10.17 8.14
CA ILE A 217 8.39 -10.31 8.64
C ILE A 217 7.46 -9.79 7.56
N SER A 218 6.39 -10.53 7.20
CA SER A 218 5.39 -9.97 6.30
C SER A 218 4.73 -8.75 6.93
N LEU A 219 4.36 -7.78 6.08
CA LEU A 219 3.79 -6.52 6.53
C LEU A 219 2.49 -6.74 7.33
N GLN A 220 1.69 -7.72 6.95
CA GLN A 220 0.47 -8.11 7.66
C GLN A 220 0.78 -8.67 9.05
N ARG A 221 1.77 -9.55 9.20
CA ARG A 221 2.18 -10.05 10.52
C ARG A 221 2.71 -8.95 11.41
N LEU A 222 3.52 -8.05 10.84
CA LEU A 222 4.04 -6.89 11.57
C LEU A 222 2.89 -6.02 12.09
N PHE A 223 1.89 -5.71 11.25
CA PHE A 223 0.69 -4.98 11.66
C PHE A 223 0.01 -5.64 12.85
N VAL A 224 -0.22 -6.96 12.81
CA VAL A 224 -0.85 -7.71 13.90
C VAL A 224 -0.04 -7.62 15.19
N PHE A 225 1.29 -7.74 15.13
CA PHE A 225 2.15 -7.65 16.31
C PHE A 225 2.12 -6.25 16.93
N LEU A 226 2.22 -5.22 16.11
CA LEU A 226 2.18 -3.83 16.58
C LEU A 226 0.80 -3.48 17.17
N ALA A 227 -0.29 -3.91 16.54
CA ALA A 227 -1.64 -3.69 17.04
C ALA A 227 -1.91 -4.38 18.39
N GLN A 228 -1.30 -5.55 18.64
CA GLN A 228 -1.38 -6.25 19.91
C GLN A 228 -0.55 -5.59 21.02
N THR A 229 0.58 -4.98 20.67
CA THR A 229 1.48 -4.31 21.61
C THR A 229 0.85 -3.05 22.23
N ILE A 230 0.02 -2.31 21.48
CA ILE A 230 -0.67 -1.11 21.98
C ILE A 230 -1.76 -1.42 23.03
N ASN A 231 -2.32 -2.64 23.03
CA ASN A 231 -3.22 -3.06 24.10
C ASN A 231 -2.47 -3.41 25.40
N GLY A 232 -1.13 -3.32 25.45
CA GLY A 232 -0.25 -3.51 26.61
C GLY A 232 1.12 -2.87 26.38
N THR A 233 1.27 -1.59 26.73
CA THR A 233 2.52 -0.79 26.86
C THR A 233 3.57 -0.84 25.73
N GLU A 234 3.69 0.31 25.02
CA GLU A 234 4.82 0.86 24.24
C GLU A 234 5.21 0.23 22.89
N PRO A 235 5.88 1.02 22.02
CA PRO A 235 5.83 2.45 21.69
C PRO A 235 5.59 2.80 20.21
N VAL A 236 5.18 4.02 19.95
CA VAL A 236 5.25 4.75 18.69
C VAL A 236 6.71 4.80 18.19
N ILE A 237 6.95 4.48 16.92
CA ILE A 237 8.24 4.69 16.28
C ILE A 237 8.33 6.16 15.89
N GLU A 238 9.10 6.95 16.61
CA GLU A 238 9.64 8.22 16.09
C GLU A 238 10.75 7.88 15.08
N GLU A 239 10.80 8.64 13.99
CA GLU A 239 11.85 8.53 12.97
C GLU A 239 13.24 8.57 13.66
N ALA A 240 14.13 7.68 13.23
CA ALA A 240 15.51 7.75 13.65
C ALA A 240 16.08 9.08 13.09
N GLU A 241 16.33 10.05 13.97
CA GLU A 241 17.19 11.17 13.66
C GLU A 241 18.58 10.64 13.25
N GLU A 242 19.15 11.24 12.19
CA GLU A 242 20.45 10.92 11.58
C GLU A 242 21.64 10.90 12.56
#